data_740349a1744bdae81d99b7b9b293e23d
#
_entry.id   740349a1744bdae81d99b7b9b293e23d
#
_cell.length_a   1.000
_cell.length_b   1.000
_cell.length_c   1.000
_cell.angle_alpha   90.00
_cell.angle_beta   90.00
_cell.angle_gamma   90.00
#
_symmetry.space_group_name_H-M   'P 1'
#
loop_
_entity.id
_entity.type
_entity.pdbx_description
1 polymer ?
#
loop_
_entity_poly.entity_id
_entity_poly.type
_entity_poly.pdbx_seq_one_letter_code
_entity_poly.pdbx_strand_id
1 'polypeptide(L)'
;MLSSDFSIAYHYDTIFTEGVFEAGNIALAGVFRSLGSPSPIRVLVLFERQLLAFYPNLAEDIAAYCGHYPDLLLPASPPVPIDGGEAAKDMDVAMNLCHLLLQARMCRQSCLVIVGGGALLDAAGFAAAIFHRGIRQIRIPTTALAQADSGV
;
A
#
# COMPACT_ATOMS: atom_id res chain seq x y z
N MET A 1 -33.82 27.78 -6.41
CA MET A 1 -33.09 26.91 -5.44
C MET A 1 -32.51 25.75 -6.23
N LEU A 2 -31.20 25.54 -6.21
CA LEU A 2 -30.58 24.39 -6.82
C LEU A 2 -30.21 23.41 -5.69
N SER A 3 -30.67 22.18 -5.77
CA SER A 3 -30.28 21.09 -4.88
C SER A 3 -29.60 19.98 -5.69
N SER A 4 -28.58 19.38 -5.15
CA SER A 4 -27.88 18.25 -5.77
C SER A 4 -27.73 17.16 -4.74
N ASP A 5 -28.28 16.00 -5.04
CA ASP A 5 -28.13 14.79 -4.23
C ASP A 5 -27.17 13.84 -4.94
N PHE A 6 -26.21 13.28 -4.20
CA PHE A 6 -25.32 12.27 -4.72
C PHE A 6 -25.02 11.21 -3.66
N SER A 7 -24.75 10.00 -4.10
CA SER A 7 -24.27 8.91 -3.24
C SER A 7 -22.99 8.34 -3.81
N ILE A 8 -22.08 7.95 -2.94
CA ILE A 8 -20.82 7.30 -3.32
C ILE A 8 -20.84 5.89 -2.72
N ALA A 9 -20.83 4.88 -3.60
CA ALA A 9 -20.67 3.50 -3.17
C ALA A 9 -19.18 3.17 -3.03
N TYR A 10 -18.80 2.62 -1.87
CA TYR A 10 -17.45 2.08 -1.65
C TYR A 10 -17.52 0.56 -1.73
N HIS A 11 -16.53 -0.01 -2.40
CA HIS A 11 -16.33 -1.45 -2.46
C HIS A 11 -14.84 -1.75 -2.24
N TYR A 12 -14.54 -2.72 -1.40
CA TYR A 12 -13.20 -3.26 -1.21
C TYR A 12 -13.29 -4.76 -0.94
N ASP A 13 -12.29 -5.48 -1.40
CA ASP A 13 -12.18 -6.92 -1.20
C ASP A 13 -11.16 -7.21 -0.10
N THR A 14 -11.50 -8.15 0.78
CA THR A 14 -10.57 -8.75 1.73
C THR A 14 -10.16 -10.12 1.22
N ILE A 15 -8.87 -10.30 0.95
CA ILE A 15 -8.32 -11.54 0.40
C ILE A 15 -7.38 -12.17 1.42
N PHE A 16 -7.67 -13.40 1.81
CA PHE A 16 -6.80 -14.18 2.70
C PHE A 16 -5.78 -14.95 1.87
N THR A 17 -4.49 -14.76 2.17
CA THR A 17 -3.39 -15.42 1.47
C THR A 17 -2.17 -15.56 2.39
N GLU A 18 -1.30 -16.50 2.08
CA GLU A 18 0.02 -16.66 2.71
C GLU A 18 1.09 -16.42 1.66
N GLY A 19 2.28 -15.97 2.08
CA GLY A 19 3.40 -15.75 1.17
C GLY A 19 3.09 -14.80 0.01
N VAL A 20 2.46 -13.66 0.31
CA VAL A 20 1.90 -12.72 -0.68
C VAL A 20 2.91 -12.24 -1.74
N PHE A 21 4.21 -12.25 -1.42
CA PHE A 21 5.29 -11.88 -2.33
C PHE A 21 6.03 -13.09 -2.93
N GLU A 22 5.57 -14.30 -2.70
CA GLU A 22 6.11 -15.46 -3.39
C GLU A 22 5.74 -15.43 -4.89
N ALA A 23 6.66 -15.82 -5.77
CA ALA A 23 6.48 -15.75 -7.22
C ALA A 23 5.24 -16.54 -7.72
N GLY A 24 4.89 -17.62 -7.01
CA GLY A 24 3.69 -18.43 -7.30
C GLY A 24 2.38 -17.86 -6.77
N ASN A 25 2.43 -16.83 -5.92
CA ASN A 25 1.22 -16.23 -5.33
C ASN A 25 0.62 -15.19 -6.28
N ILE A 26 -0.56 -15.49 -6.80
CA ILE A 26 -1.26 -14.64 -7.77
C ILE A 26 -2.22 -13.63 -7.12
N ALA A 27 -2.42 -13.67 -5.79
CA ALA A 27 -3.45 -12.88 -5.11
C ALA A 27 -3.23 -11.37 -5.33
N LEU A 28 -2.03 -10.86 -5.01
CA LEU A 28 -1.72 -9.44 -5.18
C LEU A 28 -1.75 -9.00 -6.65
N ALA A 29 -1.22 -9.82 -7.56
CA ALA A 29 -1.30 -9.55 -9.00
C ALA A 29 -2.76 -9.53 -9.49
N GLY A 30 -3.62 -10.39 -8.94
CA GLY A 30 -5.06 -10.41 -9.19
C GLY A 30 -5.73 -9.09 -8.80
N VAL A 31 -5.41 -8.57 -7.62
CA VAL A 31 -5.90 -7.25 -7.16
C VAL A 31 -5.49 -6.15 -8.14
N PHE A 32 -4.22 -6.11 -8.56
CA PHE A 32 -3.76 -5.09 -9.52
C PHE A 32 -4.49 -5.18 -10.87
N ARG A 33 -4.76 -6.40 -11.36
CA ARG A 33 -5.54 -6.60 -12.61
C ARG A 33 -6.98 -6.09 -12.47
N SER A 34 -7.60 -6.25 -11.30
CA SER A 34 -8.98 -5.79 -11.04
C SER A 34 -9.13 -4.27 -10.93
N LEU A 35 -8.03 -3.52 -10.74
CA LEU A 35 -8.08 -2.06 -10.61
C LEU A 35 -8.52 -1.32 -11.88
N GLY A 36 -8.61 -1.99 -13.02
CA GLY A 36 -9.08 -1.42 -14.29
C GLY A 36 -8.26 -0.22 -14.78
N SER A 37 -7.00 -0.14 -14.41
CA SER A 37 -6.09 0.94 -14.82
C SER A 37 -5.23 0.55 -16.00
N PRO A 38 -4.78 1.54 -16.79
CA PRO A 38 -3.71 1.29 -17.77
C PRO A 38 -2.48 0.68 -17.07
N SER A 39 -1.96 -0.38 -17.63
CA SER A 39 -0.74 -1.05 -17.14
C SER A 39 0.50 -0.54 -17.91
N PRO A 40 1.69 -0.56 -17.28
CA PRO A 40 1.93 -0.95 -15.88
C PRO A 40 1.51 0.14 -14.89
N ILE A 41 1.02 -0.29 -13.73
CA ILE A 41 0.63 0.59 -12.63
C ILE A 41 1.87 0.97 -11.83
N ARG A 42 2.10 2.28 -11.64
CA ARG A 42 3.18 2.76 -10.76
C ARG A 42 2.87 2.38 -9.31
N VAL A 43 3.78 1.66 -8.67
CA VAL A 43 3.60 1.15 -7.31
C VAL A 43 4.74 1.61 -6.41
N LEU A 44 4.40 2.06 -5.20
CA LEU A 44 5.32 2.25 -4.09
C LEU A 44 4.96 1.25 -3.00
N VAL A 45 5.94 0.52 -2.49
CA VAL A 45 5.73 -0.42 -1.39
C VAL A 45 6.42 0.12 -0.14
N LEU A 46 5.63 0.33 0.91
CA LEU A 46 6.11 0.66 2.26
C LEU A 46 5.98 -0.59 3.12
N PHE A 47 6.97 -0.87 3.93
CA PHE A 47 6.89 -1.97 4.88
C PHE A 47 7.46 -1.59 6.24
N GLU A 48 6.92 -2.18 7.30
CA GLU A 48 7.39 -1.93 8.66
C GLU A 48 8.77 -2.53 8.86
N ARG A 49 9.75 -1.70 9.25
CA ARG A 49 11.17 -2.10 9.39
C ARG A 49 11.36 -3.29 10.32
N GLN A 50 10.55 -3.39 11.38
CA GLN A 50 10.61 -4.47 12.36
C GLN A 50 10.37 -5.86 11.73
N LEU A 51 9.70 -5.93 10.58
CA LEU A 51 9.51 -7.18 9.85
C LEU A 51 10.82 -7.83 9.39
N LEU A 52 11.89 -7.04 9.18
CA LEU A 52 13.20 -7.56 8.80
C LEU A 52 13.83 -8.47 9.86
N ALA A 53 13.40 -8.37 11.12
CA ALA A 53 13.85 -9.29 12.16
C ALA A 53 13.32 -10.72 11.97
N PHE A 54 12.18 -10.88 11.29
CA PHE A 54 11.52 -12.16 11.02
C PHE A 54 11.67 -12.58 9.55
N TYR A 55 11.75 -11.62 8.65
CA TYR A 55 11.85 -11.79 7.20
C TYR A 55 13.01 -10.95 6.66
N PRO A 56 14.28 -11.39 6.85
CA PRO A 56 15.46 -10.60 6.49
C PRO A 56 15.51 -10.17 5.02
N ASN A 57 14.96 -10.98 4.13
CA ASN A 57 14.98 -10.77 2.67
C ASN A 57 13.67 -10.10 2.16
N LEU A 58 12.83 -9.56 3.04
CA LEU A 58 11.50 -9.03 2.64
C LEU A 58 11.60 -7.97 1.53
N ALA A 59 12.58 -7.09 1.58
CA ALA A 59 12.74 -6.06 0.56
C ALA A 59 13.10 -6.65 -0.81
N GLU A 60 13.98 -7.65 -0.82
CA GLU A 60 14.38 -8.40 -2.01
C GLU A 60 13.20 -9.21 -2.57
N ASP A 61 12.42 -9.86 -1.72
CA ASP A 61 11.24 -10.64 -2.11
C ASP A 61 10.17 -9.73 -2.75
N ILE A 62 9.91 -8.56 -2.15
CA ILE A 62 9.00 -7.56 -2.72
C ILE A 62 9.51 -7.08 -4.09
N ALA A 63 10.80 -6.77 -4.20
CA ALA A 63 11.38 -6.31 -5.46
C ALA A 63 11.33 -7.40 -6.53
N ALA A 64 11.64 -8.65 -6.18
CA ALA A 64 11.56 -9.81 -7.05
C ALA A 64 10.12 -10.06 -7.52
N TYR A 65 9.14 -9.96 -6.62
CA TYR A 65 7.73 -10.07 -6.97
C TYR A 65 7.30 -9.01 -7.99
N CYS A 66 7.67 -7.75 -7.77
CA CYS A 66 7.38 -6.69 -8.75
C CYS A 66 8.06 -6.95 -10.09
N GLY A 67 9.30 -7.45 -10.09
CA GLY A 67 10.04 -7.82 -11.29
C GLY A 67 9.46 -9.02 -12.05
N HIS A 68 8.69 -9.88 -11.37
CA HIS A 68 7.98 -11.00 -12.00
C HIS A 68 6.78 -10.54 -12.84
N TYR A 69 6.24 -9.36 -12.58
CA TYR A 69 5.08 -8.80 -13.29
C TYR A 69 5.37 -7.43 -13.94
N PRO A 70 6.38 -7.31 -14.84
CA PRO A 70 6.81 -6.01 -15.39
C PRO A 70 5.74 -5.32 -16.24
N ASP A 71 4.85 -6.10 -16.87
CA ASP A 71 3.75 -5.57 -17.67
C ASP A 71 2.58 -5.06 -16.81
N LEU A 72 2.58 -5.37 -15.52
CA LEU A 72 1.52 -5.00 -14.58
C LEU A 72 1.98 -3.96 -13.57
N LEU A 73 3.21 -4.06 -13.08
CA LEU A 73 3.75 -3.28 -11.97
C LEU A 73 4.99 -2.49 -12.41
N LEU A 74 4.98 -1.19 -12.12
CA LEU A 74 6.12 -0.30 -12.32
C LEU A 74 6.57 0.25 -10.95
N PRO A 75 7.60 -0.36 -10.30
CA PRO A 75 8.11 0.15 -9.03
C PRO A 75 8.55 1.62 -9.15
N ALA A 76 8.09 2.46 -8.24
CA ALA A 76 8.46 3.87 -8.19
C ALA A 76 9.85 4.07 -7.56
N SER A 77 10.23 3.15 -6.68
CA SER A 77 11.53 3.03 -6.00
C SER A 77 11.71 1.60 -5.50
N PRO A 78 12.88 1.21 -4.97
CA PRO A 78 12.99 0.03 -4.11
C PRO A 78 11.97 0.11 -2.95
N PRO A 79 11.55 -1.04 -2.37
CA PRO A 79 10.67 -1.05 -1.21
C PRO A 79 11.25 -0.23 -0.05
N VAL A 80 10.41 0.56 0.63
CA VAL A 80 10.86 1.54 1.63
C VAL A 80 10.51 1.04 3.03
N PRO A 81 11.51 0.77 3.90
CA PRO A 81 11.26 0.44 5.29
C PRO A 81 10.87 1.69 6.07
N ILE A 82 9.77 1.62 6.82
CA ILE A 82 9.24 2.67 7.69
C ILE A 82 9.29 2.17 9.14
N ASP A 83 9.65 3.05 10.06
CA ASP A 83 9.60 2.73 11.47
C ASP A 83 8.15 2.72 11.95
N GLY A 84 7.73 1.59 12.53
CA GLY A 84 6.38 1.36 13.01
C GLY A 84 6.20 1.78 14.48
N GLY A 85 5.10 1.30 15.08
CA GLY A 85 4.72 1.60 16.46
C GLY A 85 3.95 2.92 16.61
N GLU A 86 3.57 3.27 17.83
CA GLU A 86 2.70 4.43 18.10
C GLU A 86 3.29 5.77 17.62
N ALA A 87 4.62 5.89 17.54
CA ALA A 87 5.28 7.07 16.98
C ALA A 87 4.96 7.29 15.49
N ALA A 88 4.56 6.25 14.77
CA ALA A 88 4.15 6.37 13.38
C ALA A 88 2.83 7.15 13.20
N LYS A 89 2.03 7.30 14.25
CA LYS A 89 0.77 8.08 14.23
C LYS A 89 0.97 9.59 14.35
N ASP A 90 2.21 10.07 14.44
CA ASP A 90 2.50 11.50 14.44
C ASP A 90 2.16 12.11 13.05
N MET A 91 1.63 13.34 13.08
CA MET A 91 1.32 14.10 11.87
C MET A 91 2.56 14.34 11.01
N ASP A 92 3.72 14.55 11.63
CA ASP A 92 4.98 14.73 10.91
C ASP A 92 5.35 13.47 10.10
N VAL A 93 5.05 12.29 10.61
CA VAL A 93 5.24 11.03 9.86
C VAL A 93 4.32 11.00 8.64
N ALA A 94 3.06 11.34 8.79
CA ALA A 94 2.11 11.40 7.67
C ALA A 94 2.54 12.42 6.61
N MET A 95 3.05 13.59 7.02
CA MET A 95 3.58 14.60 6.09
C MET A 95 4.85 14.13 5.38
N ASN A 96 5.75 13.43 6.09
CA ASN A 96 6.95 12.84 5.48
C ASN A 96 6.57 11.75 4.46
N LEU A 97 5.53 10.96 4.73
CA LEU A 97 4.99 10.00 3.77
C LEU A 97 4.41 10.71 2.53
N CYS A 98 3.72 11.84 2.68
CA CYS A 98 3.28 12.65 1.55
C CYS A 98 4.46 13.16 0.71
N HIS A 99 5.56 13.62 1.34
CA HIS A 99 6.77 14.01 0.64
C HIS A 99 7.41 12.83 -0.11
N LEU A 100 7.44 11.65 0.50
CA LEU A 100 7.93 10.44 -0.15
C LEU A 100 7.09 10.08 -1.39
N LEU A 101 5.76 10.15 -1.28
CA LEU A 101 4.85 9.93 -2.41
C LEU A 101 5.11 10.93 -3.55
N LEU A 102 5.38 12.20 -3.22
CA LEU A 102 5.71 13.23 -4.19
C LEU A 102 7.05 12.95 -4.88
N GLN A 103 8.10 12.61 -4.12
CA GLN A 103 9.42 12.26 -4.66
C GLN A 103 9.35 11.01 -5.55
N ALA A 104 8.54 10.02 -5.19
CA ALA A 104 8.27 8.82 -5.97
C ALA A 104 7.38 9.09 -7.21
N ARG A 105 6.99 10.34 -7.44
CA ARG A 105 6.13 10.77 -8.55
C ARG A 105 4.82 9.96 -8.63
N MET A 106 4.26 9.66 -7.46
CA MET A 106 2.96 8.99 -7.39
C MET A 106 1.84 9.91 -7.90
N CYS A 107 0.85 9.35 -8.53
CA CYS A 107 -0.31 10.08 -9.04
C CYS A 107 -1.61 9.32 -8.68
N ARG A 108 -2.76 9.87 -9.02
CA ARG A 108 -4.06 9.26 -8.69
C ARG A 108 -4.28 7.85 -9.26
N GLN A 109 -3.56 7.49 -10.31
CA GLN A 109 -3.61 6.15 -10.91
C GLN A 109 -2.58 5.19 -10.32
N SER A 110 -1.64 5.71 -9.53
CA SER A 110 -0.65 4.91 -8.81
C SER A 110 -1.28 4.15 -7.65
N CYS A 111 -0.56 3.16 -7.14
CA CYS A 111 -0.99 2.38 -6.00
C CYS A 111 0.09 2.38 -4.91
N LEU A 112 -0.30 2.67 -3.67
CA LEU A 112 0.52 2.50 -2.48
C LEU A 112 0.22 1.14 -1.87
N VAL A 113 1.23 0.30 -1.72
CA VAL A 113 1.13 -0.97 -0.98
C VAL A 113 1.76 -0.76 0.39
N ILE A 114 1.03 -1.11 1.45
CA ILE A 114 1.44 -0.89 2.83
C ILE A 114 1.47 -2.23 3.55
N VAL A 115 2.64 -2.63 4.06
CA VAL A 115 2.87 -3.91 4.72
C VAL A 115 3.28 -3.65 6.17
N GLY A 116 2.42 -3.93 7.13
CA GLY A 116 2.76 -3.66 8.54
C GLY A 116 1.61 -3.78 9.52
N GLY A 117 1.85 -3.34 10.73
CA GLY A 117 0.87 -3.24 11.80
C GLY A 117 -0.04 -2.01 11.66
N GLY A 118 -1.04 -1.92 12.54
CA GLY A 118 -2.08 -0.89 12.50
C GLY A 118 -1.55 0.53 12.43
N ALA A 119 -0.52 0.87 13.22
CA ALA A 119 0.02 2.23 13.24
C ALA A 119 0.56 2.68 11.88
N LEU A 120 1.30 1.81 11.17
CA LEU A 120 1.77 2.11 9.81
C LEU A 120 0.61 2.16 8.81
N LEU A 121 -0.34 1.23 8.91
CA LEU A 121 -1.52 1.20 8.03
C LEU A 121 -2.35 2.49 8.18
N ASP A 122 -2.52 2.99 9.39
CA ASP A 122 -3.24 4.23 9.68
C ASP A 122 -2.49 5.45 9.12
N ALA A 123 -1.21 5.60 9.44
CA ALA A 123 -0.41 6.76 9.02
C ALA A 123 -0.27 6.83 7.49
N ALA A 124 0.09 5.70 6.85
CA ALA A 124 0.25 5.64 5.41
C ALA A 124 -1.11 5.69 4.69
N GLY A 125 -2.16 5.11 5.29
CA GLY A 125 -3.53 5.22 4.80
C GLY A 125 -4.04 6.67 4.82
N PHE A 126 -3.76 7.41 5.89
CA PHE A 126 -4.08 8.83 5.97
C PHE A 126 -3.31 9.64 4.92
N ALA A 127 -1.99 9.43 4.80
CA ALA A 127 -1.19 10.09 3.77
C ALA A 127 -1.73 9.81 2.35
N ALA A 128 -2.09 8.55 2.06
CA ALA A 128 -2.69 8.17 0.79
C ALA A 128 -4.04 8.84 0.54
N ALA A 129 -4.85 9.03 1.58
CA ALA A 129 -6.17 9.65 1.48
C ALA A 129 -6.09 11.16 1.16
N ILE A 130 -5.12 11.88 1.73
CA ILE A 130 -4.98 13.32 1.48
C ILE A 130 -4.14 13.64 0.24
N PHE A 131 -3.21 12.75 -0.15
CA PHE A 131 -2.34 12.97 -1.29
C PHE A 131 -3.14 12.97 -2.60
N HIS A 132 -3.03 14.07 -3.40
CA HIS A 132 -3.77 14.26 -4.65
C HIS A 132 -5.31 14.01 -4.55
N ARG A 133 -5.91 14.23 -3.39
CA ARG A 133 -7.33 13.94 -3.09
C ARG A 133 -7.64 12.44 -3.09
N GLY A 134 -6.68 11.63 -2.72
CA GLY A 134 -6.75 10.19 -2.62
C GLY A 134 -6.00 9.47 -3.74
N ILE A 135 -5.13 8.54 -3.35
CA ILE A 135 -4.51 7.56 -4.24
C ILE A 135 -4.94 6.16 -3.79
N ARG A 136 -4.85 5.22 -4.71
CA ARG A 136 -5.18 3.82 -4.40
C ARG A 136 -4.22 3.26 -3.37
N GLN A 137 -4.75 2.41 -2.49
CA GLN A 137 -3.96 1.71 -1.49
C GLN A 137 -4.35 0.25 -1.40
N ILE A 138 -3.36 -0.60 -1.17
CA ILE A 138 -3.51 -2.00 -0.81
C ILE A 138 -2.87 -2.17 0.56
N ARG A 139 -3.64 -2.66 1.52
CA ARG A 139 -3.19 -2.88 2.90
C ARG A 139 -2.88 -4.35 3.10
N ILE A 140 -1.70 -4.65 3.63
CA ILE A 140 -1.24 -6.00 3.96
C ILE A 140 -0.94 -6.01 5.45
N PRO A 141 -1.96 -6.28 6.31
CA PRO A 141 -1.79 -6.28 7.76
C PRO A 141 -0.95 -7.47 8.21
N THR A 142 0.04 -7.21 9.06
CA THR A 142 0.98 -8.23 9.56
C THR A 142 0.79 -8.57 11.03
N THR A 143 -0.17 -7.94 11.72
CA THR A 143 -0.54 -8.24 13.10
C THR A 143 -2.00 -8.68 13.19
N ALA A 144 -2.33 -9.56 14.14
CA ALA A 144 -3.70 -10.03 14.35
C ALA A 144 -4.67 -8.85 14.59
N LEU A 145 -4.25 -7.84 15.36
CA LEU A 145 -5.07 -6.65 15.61
C LEU A 145 -5.34 -5.89 14.31
N ALA A 146 -4.31 -5.64 13.50
CA ALA A 146 -4.47 -4.91 12.24
C ALA A 146 -5.34 -5.67 11.22
N GLN A 147 -5.33 -7.01 11.25
CA GLN A 147 -6.21 -7.82 10.38
C GLN A 147 -7.70 -7.66 10.73
N ALA A 148 -8.01 -7.33 11.97
CA ALA A 148 -9.39 -7.15 12.44
C ALA A 148 -9.85 -5.68 12.52
N ASP A 149 -8.97 -4.72 12.20
CA ASP A 149 -9.21 -3.27 12.35
C ASP A 149 -8.65 -2.52 11.14
N SER A 150 -7.42 -1.99 11.23
CA SER A 150 -6.84 -1.10 10.21
C SER A 150 -6.63 -1.75 8.83
N GLY A 151 -6.69 -3.06 8.73
CA GLY A 151 -6.54 -3.82 7.48
C GLY A 151 -7.84 -4.00 6.69
N VAL A 152 -8.98 -3.66 7.29
CA VAL A 152 -10.32 -3.85 6.71
C VAL A 152 -11.07 -2.55 6.55
#